data_5cf7c7aacb3ba892b63cc6ea94e00ebc
#
_entry.id   5cf7c7aacb3ba892b63cc6ea94e00ebc
#
_cell.length_a   1.000
_cell.length_b   1.000
_cell.length_c   1.000
_cell.angle_alpha   90.00
_cell.angle_beta   90.00
_cell.angle_gamma   90.00
#
_symmetry.space_group_name_H-M   'P 1'
#
loop_
_entity.id
_entity.type
_entity.pdbx_description
1 polymer ?
#
loop_
_entity_poly.entity_id
_entity_poly.type
_entity_poly.pdbx_seq_one_letter_code
_entity_poly.pdbx_strand_id
1 'polypeptide(L)'
;MDRGELVPDDVVVAIIAERIDRPDAKRGFVLDGFPRTVPQSEALDRLLAERGLRLDGVIELKVDEGILLRRIEKRIAEMAARGEKARADDNPDVLKGRLAAYRTQTAPLAGYYASKGMVAYLRTVPAVE
;
A
#
# COMPACT_ATOMS: atom_id res chain seq x y z
N MET A 1 4.36 -8.67 9.57
CA MET A 1 4.11 -9.21 8.21
C MET A 1 5.35 -9.74 7.54
N ASP A 2 6.14 -10.45 8.31
CA ASP A 2 7.44 -10.99 7.89
C ASP A 2 7.36 -12.03 6.76
N ARG A 3 6.18 -12.64 6.59
CA ARG A 3 5.91 -13.63 5.53
C ARG A 3 5.39 -13.02 4.23
N GLY A 4 5.25 -11.70 4.16
CA GLY A 4 4.65 -11.01 3.01
C GLY A 4 3.13 -11.12 2.93
N GLU A 5 2.49 -11.65 3.94
CA GLU A 5 1.03 -11.77 4.03
C GLU A 5 0.39 -10.43 4.37
N LEU A 6 -0.84 -10.21 3.89
CA LEU A 6 -1.63 -9.04 4.25
C LEU A 6 -2.30 -9.26 5.63
N VAL A 7 -2.45 -8.18 6.38
CA VAL A 7 -3.21 -8.19 7.64
C VAL A 7 -4.68 -8.50 7.34
N PRO A 8 -5.39 -9.27 8.20
CA PRO A 8 -6.82 -9.52 8.01
C PRO A 8 -7.63 -8.24 7.85
N ASP A 9 -8.61 -8.25 6.94
CA ASP A 9 -9.36 -7.07 6.53
C ASP A 9 -10.11 -6.39 7.67
N ASP A 10 -10.73 -7.18 8.55
CA ASP A 10 -11.49 -6.66 9.70
C ASP A 10 -10.61 -5.85 10.67
N VAL A 11 -9.38 -6.32 10.89
CA VAL A 11 -8.40 -5.63 11.76
C VAL A 11 -7.96 -4.32 11.12
N VAL A 12 -7.62 -4.35 9.83
CA VAL A 12 -7.18 -3.15 9.10
C VAL A 12 -8.29 -2.11 9.05
N VAL A 13 -9.50 -2.51 8.71
CA VAL A 13 -10.66 -1.60 8.63
C VAL A 13 -10.96 -0.96 9.99
N ALA A 14 -10.87 -1.72 11.08
CA ALA A 14 -11.07 -1.20 12.43
C ALA A 14 -10.03 -0.13 12.79
N ILE A 15 -8.76 -0.35 12.45
CA ILE A 15 -7.68 0.61 12.68
C ILE A 15 -7.92 1.89 11.88
N ILE A 16 -8.31 1.77 10.62
CA ILE A 16 -8.60 2.92 9.76
C ILE A 16 -9.80 3.70 10.29
N ALA A 17 -10.87 3.02 10.71
CA ALA A 17 -12.04 3.66 11.29
C ALA A 17 -11.68 4.51 12.51
N GLU A 18 -10.92 3.94 13.43
CA GLU A 18 -10.45 4.65 14.62
C GLU A 18 -9.61 5.87 14.24
N ARG A 19 -8.72 5.71 13.28
CA ARG A 19 -7.82 6.81 12.87
C ARG A 19 -8.54 7.96 12.19
N ILE A 20 -9.51 7.66 11.33
CA ILE A 20 -10.32 8.68 10.63
C ILE A 20 -11.18 9.48 11.62
N ASP A 21 -11.63 8.86 12.69
CA ASP A 21 -12.50 9.50 13.69
C ASP A 21 -11.75 10.49 14.60
N ARG A 22 -10.42 10.52 14.55
CA ARG A 22 -9.64 11.46 15.37
C ARG A 22 -9.80 12.91 14.87
N PRO A 23 -9.75 13.90 15.79
CA PRO A 23 -9.94 15.32 15.43
C PRO A 23 -8.99 15.85 14.37
N ASP A 24 -7.75 15.36 14.30
CA ASP A 24 -6.76 15.79 13.32
C ASP A 24 -7.08 15.35 11.89
N ALA A 25 -7.97 14.37 11.71
CA ALA A 25 -8.42 13.90 10.41
C ALA A 25 -9.62 14.68 9.84
N LYS A 26 -10.21 15.59 10.61
CA LYS A 26 -11.40 16.34 10.18
C LYS A 26 -11.18 17.23 8.97
N ARG A 27 -9.97 17.73 8.76
CA ARG A 27 -9.61 18.57 7.61
C ARG A 27 -9.31 17.77 6.35
N GLY A 28 -9.23 16.47 6.46
CA GLY A 28 -8.87 15.55 5.40
C GLY A 28 -7.77 14.61 5.82
N PHE A 29 -7.52 13.60 5.00
CA PHE A 29 -6.50 12.59 5.26
C PHE A 29 -6.04 11.96 3.97
N VAL A 30 -4.88 11.34 4.03
CA VAL A 30 -4.33 10.50 2.97
C VAL A 30 -4.16 9.10 3.52
N LEU A 31 -4.70 8.12 2.81
CA LEU A 31 -4.51 6.71 3.13
C LEU A 31 -3.36 6.17 2.31
N ASP A 32 -2.30 5.75 2.97
CA ASP A 32 -1.13 5.15 2.35
C ASP A 32 -1.01 3.69 2.78
N GLY A 33 -0.95 2.80 1.79
CA GLY A 33 -0.89 1.37 2.03
C GLY A 33 -2.23 0.70 2.35
N PHE A 34 -3.34 1.43 2.23
CA PHE A 34 -4.70 0.92 2.37
C PHE A 34 -5.66 1.72 1.47
N PRO A 35 -6.64 1.12 0.82
CA PRO A 35 -6.91 -0.32 0.72
C PRO A 35 -5.88 -1.04 -0.16
N ARG A 36 -5.77 -2.38 0.01
CA ARG A 36 -4.89 -3.22 -0.81
C ARG A 36 -5.65 -4.29 -1.57
N THR A 37 -6.93 -4.46 -1.30
CA THR A 37 -7.79 -5.45 -1.95
C THR A 37 -9.14 -4.83 -2.28
N VAL A 38 -9.88 -5.43 -3.23
CA VAL A 38 -11.23 -4.97 -3.56
C VAL A 38 -12.16 -5.08 -2.35
N PRO A 39 -12.18 -6.18 -1.57
CA PRO A 39 -12.99 -6.22 -0.34
C PRO A 39 -12.67 -5.11 0.66
N GLN A 40 -11.41 -4.73 0.82
CA GLN A 40 -11.03 -3.60 1.66
C GLN A 40 -11.57 -2.27 1.11
N SER A 41 -11.56 -2.11 -0.21
CA SER A 41 -12.11 -0.91 -0.87
C SER A 41 -13.61 -0.79 -0.67
N GLU A 42 -14.34 -1.89 -0.78
CA GLU A 42 -15.77 -1.93 -0.52
C GLU A 42 -16.08 -1.59 0.95
N ALA A 43 -15.28 -2.13 1.88
CA ALA A 43 -15.40 -1.82 3.30
C ALA A 43 -15.10 -0.34 3.58
N LEU A 44 -14.09 0.22 2.92
CA LEU A 44 -13.76 1.65 3.02
C LEU A 44 -14.92 2.52 2.50
N ASP A 45 -15.51 2.16 1.36
CA ASP A 45 -16.64 2.89 0.80
C ASP A 45 -17.82 2.94 1.79
N ARG A 46 -18.13 1.80 2.43
CA ARG A 46 -19.17 1.75 3.47
C ARG A 46 -18.82 2.61 4.68
N LEU A 47 -17.57 2.50 5.14
CA LEU A 47 -17.06 3.26 6.28
C LEU A 47 -17.19 4.77 6.07
N LEU A 48 -16.79 5.24 4.90
CA LEU A 48 -16.86 6.67 4.54
C LEU A 48 -18.31 7.13 4.38
N ALA A 49 -19.16 6.33 3.74
CA ALA A 49 -20.58 6.62 3.57
C ALA A 49 -21.30 6.80 4.92
N GLU A 50 -21.01 5.93 5.88
CA GLU A 50 -21.56 6.02 7.25
C GLU A 50 -21.20 7.33 7.95
N ARG A 51 -20.08 7.95 7.56
CA ARG A 51 -19.59 9.21 8.11
C ARG A 51 -19.89 10.43 7.25
N GLY A 52 -20.62 10.26 6.16
CA GLY A 52 -20.90 11.34 5.21
C GLY A 52 -19.65 11.83 4.47
N LEU A 53 -18.63 10.99 4.36
CA LEU A 53 -17.36 11.30 3.68
C LEU A 53 -17.27 10.58 2.34
N ARG A 54 -16.38 11.06 1.49
CA ARG A 54 -16.07 10.41 0.22
C ARG A 54 -14.58 10.58 -0.10
N LEU A 55 -14.04 9.70 -0.93
CA LEU A 55 -12.70 9.87 -1.50
C LEU A 55 -12.76 10.95 -2.58
N ASP A 56 -11.81 11.88 -2.54
CA ASP A 56 -11.66 12.90 -3.58
C ASP A 56 -10.84 12.41 -4.76
N GLY A 57 -9.92 11.48 -4.53
CA GLY A 57 -9.11 10.90 -5.57
C GLY A 57 -8.28 9.73 -5.08
N VAL A 58 -7.76 8.96 -6.02
CA VAL A 58 -6.87 7.81 -5.78
C VAL A 58 -5.63 7.98 -6.64
N ILE A 59 -4.47 7.86 -6.05
CA ILE A 59 -3.18 7.95 -6.74
C ILE A 59 -2.54 6.57 -6.75
N GLU A 60 -2.29 6.03 -7.93
CA GLU A 60 -1.55 4.80 -8.11
C GLU A 60 -0.09 5.12 -8.45
N LEU A 61 0.83 4.58 -7.67
CA LEU A 61 2.26 4.66 -7.95
C LEU A 61 2.67 3.45 -8.77
N LYS A 62 3.02 3.66 -10.04
CA LYS A 62 3.50 2.59 -10.91
C LYS A 62 4.99 2.43 -10.78
N VAL A 63 5.45 1.25 -10.37
CA VAL A 63 6.86 0.94 -10.14
C VAL A 63 7.22 -0.31 -10.92
N ASP A 64 8.40 -0.29 -11.56
CA ASP A 64 8.98 -1.48 -12.19
C ASP A 64 9.45 -2.46 -11.10
N GLU A 65 9.07 -3.73 -11.24
CA GLU A 65 9.42 -4.77 -10.26
C GLU A 65 10.93 -5.02 -10.18
N GLY A 66 11.63 -4.93 -11.30
CA GLY A 66 13.10 -5.08 -11.32
C GLY A 66 13.78 -3.98 -10.52
N ILE A 67 13.26 -2.75 -10.56
CA ILE A 67 13.76 -1.65 -9.73
C ILE A 67 13.55 -1.94 -8.25
N LEU A 68 12.40 -2.49 -7.88
CA LEU A 68 12.11 -2.86 -6.48
C LEU A 68 13.08 -3.92 -5.96
N LEU A 69 13.36 -4.94 -6.76
CA LEU A 69 14.34 -5.97 -6.41
C LEU A 69 15.72 -5.38 -6.20
N ARG A 70 16.18 -4.52 -7.09
CA ARG A 70 17.48 -3.84 -6.96
C ARG A 70 17.55 -2.95 -5.71
N ARG A 71 16.46 -2.27 -5.37
CA ARG A 71 16.40 -1.44 -4.16
C ARG A 71 16.54 -2.27 -2.89
N ILE A 72 15.90 -3.45 -2.82
CA ILE A 72 16.02 -4.30 -1.64
C ILE A 72 17.43 -4.87 -1.51
N GLU A 73 18.03 -5.32 -2.63
CA GLU A 73 19.40 -5.82 -2.65
C GLU A 73 20.40 -4.73 -2.22
N LYS A 74 20.25 -3.52 -2.74
CA LYS A 74 21.06 -2.37 -2.35
C LYS A 74 20.94 -2.07 -0.85
N ARG A 75 19.72 -2.04 -0.32
CA ARG A 75 19.49 -1.80 1.11
C ARG A 75 20.15 -2.85 1.98
N ILE A 76 20.04 -4.13 1.62
CA ILE A 76 20.70 -5.22 2.34
C ILE A 76 22.22 -5.03 2.34
N ALA A 77 22.80 -4.70 1.19
CA ALA A 77 24.23 -4.47 1.05
C ALA A 77 24.70 -3.26 1.88
N GLU A 78 23.96 -2.17 1.88
CA GLU A 78 24.25 -0.97 2.65
C GLU A 78 24.18 -1.24 4.17
N MET A 79 23.19 -1.99 4.62
CA MET A 79 23.06 -2.39 6.03
C MET A 79 24.20 -3.29 6.45
N ALA A 80 24.60 -4.25 5.63
CA ALA A 80 25.75 -5.12 5.89
C ALA A 80 27.05 -4.31 5.97
N ALA A 81 27.25 -3.33 5.09
CA ALA A 81 28.42 -2.45 5.10
C ALA A 81 28.51 -1.61 6.39
N ARG A 82 27.37 -1.27 7.01
CA ARG A 82 27.33 -0.55 8.27
C ARG A 82 27.39 -1.48 9.50
N GLY A 83 27.51 -2.78 9.30
CA GLY A 83 27.47 -3.77 10.38
C GLY A 83 26.09 -3.98 10.98
N GLU A 84 25.04 -3.49 10.30
CA GLU A 84 23.66 -3.65 10.75
C GLU A 84 23.08 -4.97 10.22
N LYS A 85 22.21 -5.59 11.02
CA LYS A 85 21.48 -6.77 10.59
C LYS A 85 20.29 -6.38 9.72
N ALA A 86 20.13 -7.02 8.56
CA ALA A 86 18.96 -6.83 7.71
C ALA A 86 17.68 -7.18 8.48
N ARG A 87 16.59 -6.44 8.19
CA ARG A 87 15.27 -6.74 8.73
C ARG A 87 14.78 -8.08 8.20
N ALA A 88 13.92 -8.76 8.96
CA ALA A 88 13.38 -10.07 8.55
C ALA A 88 12.67 -10.02 7.19
N ASP A 89 12.05 -8.87 6.86
CA ASP A 89 11.35 -8.66 5.59
C ASP A 89 12.26 -8.08 4.48
N ASP A 90 13.52 -7.75 4.76
CA ASP A 90 14.52 -7.34 3.76
C ASP A 90 15.12 -8.57 3.08
N ASN A 91 14.29 -9.29 2.33
CA ASN A 91 14.63 -10.54 1.67
C ASN A 91 13.98 -10.56 0.28
N PRO A 92 14.74 -10.88 -0.80
CA PRO A 92 14.16 -10.95 -2.15
C PRO A 92 12.98 -11.92 -2.27
N ASP A 93 12.99 -13.04 -1.55
CA ASP A 93 11.89 -14.01 -1.59
C ASP A 93 10.61 -13.46 -0.94
N VAL A 94 10.75 -12.74 0.16
CA VAL A 94 9.62 -12.04 0.80
C VAL A 94 9.05 -10.96 -0.15
N LEU A 95 9.91 -10.21 -0.82
CA LEU A 95 9.49 -9.22 -1.80
C LEU A 95 8.74 -9.87 -2.96
N LYS A 96 9.23 -10.99 -3.48
CA LYS A 96 8.55 -11.74 -4.55
C LYS A 96 7.16 -12.19 -4.13
N GLY A 97 7.01 -12.66 -2.88
CA GLY A 97 5.72 -13.02 -2.31
C GLY A 97 4.76 -11.83 -2.23
N ARG A 98 5.26 -10.68 -1.80
CA ARG A 98 4.48 -9.42 -1.77
C ARG A 98 4.06 -8.96 -3.16
N LEU A 99 4.95 -9.08 -4.16
CA LEU A 99 4.63 -8.73 -5.55
C LEU A 99 3.56 -9.67 -6.12
N ALA A 100 3.63 -10.97 -5.81
CA ALA A 100 2.60 -11.93 -6.22
C ALA A 100 1.24 -11.58 -5.59
N ALA A 101 1.20 -11.27 -4.30
CA ALA A 101 -0.01 -10.81 -3.61
C ALA A 101 -0.54 -9.50 -4.20
N TYR A 102 0.34 -8.57 -4.54
CA TYR A 102 -0.03 -7.33 -5.22
C TYR A 102 -0.73 -7.60 -6.54
N ARG A 103 -0.16 -8.45 -7.40
CA ARG A 103 -0.75 -8.76 -8.71
C ARG A 103 -2.13 -9.38 -8.62
N THR A 104 -2.35 -10.25 -7.63
CA THR A 104 -3.61 -10.97 -7.48
C THR A 104 -4.66 -10.21 -6.69
N GLN A 105 -4.26 -9.44 -5.70
CA GLN A 105 -5.16 -8.82 -4.72
C GLN A 105 -5.24 -7.31 -4.84
N THR A 106 -4.14 -6.64 -5.17
CA THR A 106 -4.05 -5.18 -5.16
C THR A 106 -4.15 -4.56 -6.55
N ALA A 107 -3.54 -5.16 -7.57
CA ALA A 107 -3.63 -4.62 -8.92
C ALA A 107 -5.07 -4.44 -9.43
N PRO A 108 -6.06 -5.31 -9.07
CA PRO A 108 -7.46 -5.09 -9.44
C PRO A 108 -8.08 -3.80 -8.89
N LEU A 109 -7.50 -3.20 -7.85
CA LEU A 109 -7.97 -1.91 -7.30
C LEU A 109 -7.91 -0.78 -8.31
N ALA A 110 -6.91 -0.77 -9.17
CA ALA A 110 -6.80 0.24 -10.23
C ALA A 110 -8.06 0.23 -11.11
N GLY A 111 -8.51 -0.95 -11.51
CA GLY A 111 -9.76 -1.11 -12.27
C GLY A 111 -11.01 -0.71 -11.47
N TYR A 112 -11.06 -1.09 -10.20
CA TYR A 112 -12.17 -0.75 -9.31
C TYR A 112 -12.37 0.77 -9.20
N TYR A 113 -11.31 1.52 -8.93
CA TYR A 113 -11.38 2.97 -8.82
C TYR A 113 -11.41 3.68 -10.18
N ALA A 114 -10.77 3.13 -11.20
CA ALA A 114 -10.84 3.67 -12.56
C ALA A 114 -12.28 3.66 -13.10
N SER A 115 -13.05 2.63 -12.80
CA SER A 115 -14.46 2.56 -13.18
C SER A 115 -15.30 3.67 -12.52
N LYS A 116 -14.83 4.24 -11.42
CA LYS A 116 -15.44 5.37 -10.71
C LYS A 116 -14.86 6.73 -11.13
N GLY A 117 -13.93 6.75 -12.10
CA GLY A 117 -13.30 7.98 -12.58
C GLY A 117 -12.33 8.64 -11.59
N MET A 118 -11.77 7.88 -10.65
CA MET A 118 -11.01 8.42 -9.52
C MET A 118 -9.50 8.26 -9.62
N VAL A 119 -8.97 7.51 -10.59
CA VAL A 119 -7.56 7.12 -10.61
C VAL A 119 -6.70 8.12 -11.36
N ALA A 120 -5.65 8.57 -10.71
CA ALA A 120 -4.50 9.26 -11.31
C ALA A 120 -3.26 8.38 -11.18
N TYR A 121 -2.40 8.42 -12.18
CA TYR A 121 -1.18 7.61 -12.22
C TYR A 121 0.06 8.46 -12.04
N LEU A 122 0.94 8.04 -11.15
CA LEU A 122 2.29 8.58 -11.03
C LEU A 122 3.29 7.46 -11.34
N ARG A 123 4.14 7.70 -12.33
CA ARG A 123 5.29 6.82 -12.55
C ARG A 123 6.37 7.21 -11.55
N THR A 124 6.82 6.25 -10.78
CA THR A 124 7.98 6.49 -9.93
C THR A 124 9.22 6.56 -10.82
N VAL A 125 9.85 7.72 -10.84
CA VAL A 125 11.16 7.86 -11.44
C VAL A 125 12.16 7.13 -10.55
N PRO A 126 13.13 6.38 -11.12
CA PRO A 126 14.21 5.83 -10.32
C PRO A 126 14.83 6.96 -9.49
N ALA A 127 15.00 6.75 -8.20
CA ALA A 127 15.72 7.72 -7.40
C ALA A 127 17.06 7.98 -8.08
N VAL A 128 17.35 9.23 -8.34
CA VAL A 128 18.67 9.61 -8.81
C VAL A 128 19.64 9.20 -7.71
N GLU A 129 20.51 8.27 -8.04
CA GLU A 129 21.52 7.76 -7.11
C GLU A 129 22.55 8.84 -6.78
#